data_b58457863951c7e2e24a2a5282e6ad1f
#
_entry.id   b58457863951c7e2e24a2a5282e6ad1f
#
_cell.length_a   1.000
_cell.length_b   1.000
_cell.length_c   1.000
_cell.angle_alpha   90.00
_cell.angle_beta   90.00
_cell.angle_gamma   90.00
#
_symmetry.space_group_name_H-M   'P 1'
#
loop_
_entity.id
_entity.type
_entity.pdbx_description
1 polymer ?
#
loop_
_entity_poly.entity_id
_entity_poly.type
_entity_poly.pdbx_seq_one_letter_code
_entity_poly.pdbx_strand_id
1 'polypeptide(L)'
;MKLKKFFALALAAATLALALTACGSKADDSADNSDANTDNQAGETVTVKLGVVGGIYDDLWASAKAALADEGIDLEIVQFSDYVTPNNALANGDIDLNAFQHRIYLQNEIDNYGYAIQNIGNTFIIPLNLYSQKVSSVDELKDGDVVAIPDDLTNGGRA
;
A
#
# COMPACT_ATOMS: atom_id res chain seq x y z
N MET A 1 -13.31 8.76 50.36
CA MET A 1 -12.64 10.00 50.76
C MET A 1 -11.94 10.53 49.49
N LYS A 2 -12.58 11.41 48.75
CA LYS A 2 -12.58 12.87 48.84
C LYS A 2 -11.19 13.46 48.70
N LEU A 3 -11.10 14.31 47.70
CA LEU A 3 -10.15 15.40 47.45
C LEU A 3 -8.98 15.01 46.50
N LYS A 4 -8.77 15.62 45.31
CA LYS A 4 -8.99 17.00 44.92
C LYS A 4 -9.23 17.12 43.43
N LYS A 5 -10.35 17.59 43.08
CA LYS A 5 -10.62 18.44 41.91
C LYS A 5 -10.02 19.83 42.22
N PHE A 6 -9.81 20.61 41.16
CA PHE A 6 -9.35 21.98 41.09
C PHE A 6 -7.86 22.16 40.85
N PHE A 7 -7.54 22.25 39.57
CA PHE A 7 -6.89 23.43 38.99
C PHE A 7 -7.21 23.45 37.51
N ALA A 8 -8.34 24.04 37.24
CA ALA A 8 -8.76 24.46 35.92
C ALA A 8 -8.67 25.97 35.90
N LEU A 9 -8.46 26.50 34.73
CA LEU A 9 -8.70 27.87 34.33
C LEU A 9 -7.78 28.94 34.91
N ALA A 10 -6.86 29.41 34.08
CA ALA A 10 -6.61 30.83 33.80
C ALA A 10 -5.31 30.92 33.00
N LEU A 11 -5.36 31.14 31.73
CA LEU A 11 -4.66 32.24 31.03
C LEU A 11 -5.11 32.27 29.56
N ALA A 12 -6.24 32.86 29.38
CA ALA A 12 -6.64 33.45 28.12
C ALA A 12 -6.43 34.93 28.20
N ALA A 13 -6.08 35.51 27.11
CA ALA A 13 -6.01 36.96 26.84
C ALA A 13 -4.70 37.67 27.17
N ALA A 14 -4.08 38.05 26.10
CA ALA A 14 -3.43 39.31 25.77
C ALA A 14 -2.26 39.03 24.83
N THR A 15 -2.43 39.29 23.56
CA THR A 15 -1.75 40.40 22.88
C THR A 15 -2.27 40.51 21.44
N LEU A 16 -3.24 41.37 21.31
CA LEU A 16 -3.61 42.02 20.07
C LEU A 16 -3.01 43.42 20.20
N ALA A 17 -2.19 43.83 19.30
CA ALA A 17 -2.02 45.18 18.78
C ALA A 17 -0.60 45.51 18.35
N LEU A 18 -0.59 46.25 17.26
CA LEU A 18 0.48 47.12 16.74
C LEU A 18 1.45 46.51 15.70
N ALA A 19 1.16 46.80 14.42
CA ALA A 19 1.82 47.90 13.74
C ALA A 19 1.22 48.14 12.35
N LEU A 20 0.38 49.12 12.27
CA LEU A 20 0.21 50.01 11.10
C LEU A 20 1.23 51.12 11.26
N THR A 21 2.11 51.29 10.30
CA THR A 21 2.58 52.54 9.76
C THR A 21 3.80 52.30 8.86
N ALA A 22 3.71 52.54 7.61
CA ALA A 22 4.41 53.66 6.97
C ALA A 22 4.02 53.70 5.48
N CYS A 23 3.24 54.68 5.17
CA CYS A 23 3.12 55.30 3.84
C CYS A 23 4.38 56.09 3.56
N GLY A 24 4.89 56.03 2.34
CA GLY A 24 5.98 56.92 1.90
C GLY A 24 6.18 56.83 0.38
N SER A 25 5.68 57.79 -0.34
CA SER A 25 5.61 58.03 -1.77
C SER A 25 6.95 58.05 -2.51
N LYS A 26 7.06 57.62 -3.75
CA LYS A 26 7.09 58.34 -5.03
C LYS A 26 7.57 57.45 -6.20
N ALA A 27 6.77 57.38 -7.19
CA ALA A 27 6.95 57.59 -8.64
C ALA A 27 8.29 57.21 -9.28
N ASP A 28 8.30 56.36 -10.23
CA ASP A 28 8.20 56.46 -11.67
C ASP A 28 8.71 55.19 -12.35
N ASP A 29 8.01 54.85 -13.39
CA ASP A 29 8.37 54.34 -14.70
C ASP A 29 8.44 52.83 -14.95
N SER A 30 7.48 52.44 -15.72
CA SER A 30 7.43 51.44 -16.82
C SER A 30 8.30 50.22 -16.77
N ALA A 31 7.66 49.04 -16.59
CA ALA A 31 7.74 47.95 -17.55
C ALA A 31 6.72 46.87 -17.22
N ASP A 32 5.84 46.67 -18.16
CA ASP A 32 5.00 45.52 -18.37
C ASP A 32 5.80 44.21 -18.18
N ASN A 33 5.44 43.45 -17.15
CA ASN A 33 5.80 42.05 -17.08
C ASN A 33 4.61 41.31 -16.46
N SER A 34 3.78 40.82 -17.38
CA SER A 34 2.72 39.87 -17.08
C SER A 34 3.37 38.55 -16.66
N ASP A 35 3.80 38.50 -15.41
CA ASP A 35 4.05 37.18 -14.77
C ASP A 35 2.70 36.52 -14.49
N ALA A 36 2.30 35.72 -15.45
CA ALA A 36 1.33 34.67 -15.22
C ALA A 36 1.87 33.77 -14.10
N ASN A 37 1.49 34.09 -12.88
CA ASN A 37 1.60 33.16 -11.75
C ASN A 37 0.74 31.96 -12.07
N THR A 38 1.30 31.02 -12.79
CA THR A 38 0.74 29.67 -12.91
C THR A 38 0.94 29.05 -11.53
N ASP A 39 -0.05 29.21 -10.69
CA ASP A 39 -0.18 28.48 -9.45
C ASP A 39 -0.26 27.00 -9.83
N ASN A 40 0.90 26.38 -9.92
CA ASN A 40 1.06 24.96 -10.10
C ASN A 40 0.71 24.37 -8.72
N GLN A 41 -0.60 24.20 -8.47
CA GLN A 41 -1.06 23.27 -7.44
C GLN A 41 -0.61 21.87 -7.90
N ALA A 42 0.63 21.52 -7.62
CA ALA A 42 1.05 20.14 -7.53
C ALA A 42 0.19 19.54 -6.41
N GLY A 43 -0.84 18.78 -6.78
CA GLY A 43 -1.70 18.09 -5.82
C GLY A 43 -0.82 17.29 -4.87
N GLU A 44 -1.19 17.26 -3.60
CA GLU A 44 -0.51 16.48 -2.58
C GLU A 44 -0.41 15.03 -3.04
N THR A 45 0.81 14.52 -3.19
CA THR A 45 1.04 13.13 -3.58
C THR A 45 0.69 12.22 -2.42
N VAL A 46 -0.17 11.23 -2.67
CA VAL A 46 -0.56 10.22 -1.68
C VAL A 46 0.33 8.99 -1.85
N THR A 47 1.03 8.59 -0.81
CA THR A 47 1.79 7.34 -0.80
C THR A 47 0.90 6.17 -0.40
N VAL A 48 0.91 5.10 -1.20
CA VAL A 48 0.21 3.84 -0.93
C VAL A 48 1.24 2.71 -0.87
N LYS A 49 1.32 2.02 0.26
CA LYS A 49 2.25 0.92 0.50
C LYS A 49 1.62 -0.41 0.13
N LEU A 50 2.21 -1.09 -0.86
CA LEU A 50 1.79 -2.41 -1.33
C LEU A 50 2.76 -3.49 -0.86
N GLY A 51 2.32 -4.37 0.03
CA GLY A 51 3.08 -5.53 0.49
C GLY A 51 3.08 -6.68 -0.53
N VAL A 52 4.27 -7.21 -0.84
CA VAL A 52 4.48 -8.33 -1.76
C VAL A 52 5.49 -9.33 -1.16
N VAL A 53 5.51 -10.56 -1.66
CA VAL A 53 6.47 -11.59 -1.20
C VAL A 53 7.44 -11.96 -2.31
N GLY A 54 8.74 -11.66 -2.09
CA GLY A 54 9.81 -11.90 -3.05
C GLY A 54 10.07 -10.72 -3.99
N GLY A 55 11.11 -10.83 -4.83
CA GLY A 55 11.68 -9.72 -5.60
C GLY A 55 11.21 -9.57 -7.05
N ILE A 56 10.27 -10.41 -7.53
CA ILE A 56 9.80 -10.36 -8.93
C ILE A 56 8.74 -9.28 -9.18
N TYR A 57 8.31 -8.61 -8.13
CA TYR A 57 7.12 -7.76 -8.16
C TYR A 57 7.40 -6.34 -8.62
N ASP A 58 8.64 -5.86 -8.58
CA ASP A 58 8.99 -4.52 -9.06
C ASP A 58 8.65 -4.37 -10.55
N ASP A 59 9.04 -5.35 -11.37
CA ASP A 59 8.72 -5.38 -12.80
C ASP A 59 7.21 -5.57 -13.05
N LEU A 60 6.55 -6.41 -12.24
CA LEU A 60 5.12 -6.71 -12.37
C LEU A 60 4.26 -5.46 -12.12
N TRP A 61 4.65 -4.64 -11.14
CA TRP A 61 3.91 -3.43 -10.76
C TRP A 61 4.39 -2.15 -11.44
N ALA A 62 5.45 -2.20 -12.26
CA ALA A 62 6.06 -1.03 -12.88
C ALA A 62 5.07 -0.18 -13.69
N SER A 63 4.21 -0.82 -14.50
CA SER A 63 3.21 -0.11 -15.30
C SER A 63 2.08 0.49 -14.45
N ALA A 64 1.64 -0.20 -13.41
CA ALA A 64 0.65 0.34 -12.48
C ALA A 64 1.22 1.52 -11.68
N LYS A 65 2.47 1.40 -11.22
CA LYS A 65 3.18 2.49 -10.54
C LYS A 65 3.28 3.75 -11.41
N ALA A 66 3.62 3.59 -12.69
CA ALA A 66 3.69 4.70 -13.64
C ALA A 66 2.31 5.36 -13.85
N ALA A 67 1.25 4.57 -14.05
CA ALA A 67 -0.10 5.09 -14.25
C ALA A 67 -0.64 5.81 -13.00
N LEU A 68 -0.37 5.31 -11.81
CA LEU A 68 -0.79 5.91 -10.55
C LEU A 68 -0.04 7.22 -10.26
N ALA A 69 1.23 7.33 -10.66
CA ALA A 69 2.00 8.57 -10.51
C ALA A 69 1.38 9.74 -11.27
N ASP A 70 0.79 9.48 -12.44
CA ASP A 70 0.06 10.49 -13.23
C ASP A 70 -1.23 10.98 -12.51
N GLU A 71 -1.74 10.19 -11.57
CA GLU A 71 -2.90 10.52 -10.72
C GLU A 71 -2.51 11.09 -9.34
N GLY A 72 -1.21 11.35 -9.12
CA GLY A 72 -0.70 11.86 -7.85
C GLY A 72 -0.60 10.80 -6.75
N ILE A 73 -0.51 9.52 -7.12
CA ILE A 73 -0.33 8.40 -6.18
C ILE A 73 1.07 7.81 -6.36
N ASP A 74 1.85 7.80 -5.27
CA ASP A 74 3.12 7.09 -5.21
C ASP A 74 2.92 5.68 -4.64
N LEU A 75 3.04 4.66 -5.50
CA LEU A 75 2.94 3.26 -5.08
C LEU A 75 4.30 2.77 -4.59
N GLU A 76 4.43 2.61 -3.28
CA GLU A 76 5.62 2.04 -2.62
C GLU A 76 5.48 0.51 -2.52
N ILE A 77 6.43 -0.24 -3.08
CA ILE A 77 6.47 -1.71 -2.98
C ILE A 77 7.25 -2.10 -1.73
N VAL A 78 6.58 -2.75 -0.78
CA VAL A 78 7.17 -3.28 0.45
C VAL A 78 7.36 -4.78 0.32
N GLN A 79 8.62 -5.23 0.24
CA GLN A 79 8.95 -6.64 0.04
C GLN A 79 9.07 -7.38 1.38
N PHE A 80 8.40 -8.52 1.46
CA PHE A 80 8.49 -9.46 2.57
C PHE A 80 9.22 -10.74 2.12
N SER A 81 9.87 -11.42 3.06
CA SER A 81 10.60 -12.66 2.82
C SER A 81 9.80 -13.92 3.15
N ASP A 82 8.61 -13.76 3.71
CA ASP A 82 7.72 -14.85 4.12
C ASP A 82 6.25 -14.54 3.82
N TYR A 83 5.39 -15.55 3.93
CA TYR A 83 3.96 -15.44 3.60
C TYR A 83 3.06 -15.11 4.81
N VAL A 84 3.58 -15.08 6.03
CA VAL A 84 2.82 -14.83 7.26
C VAL A 84 2.77 -13.33 7.59
N THR A 85 3.92 -12.67 7.48
CA THR A 85 4.11 -11.28 7.88
C THR A 85 3.22 -10.27 7.12
N PRO A 86 2.96 -10.39 5.79
CA PRO A 86 2.21 -9.36 5.05
C PRO A 86 0.78 -9.15 5.53
N ASN A 87 0.05 -10.20 5.94
CA ASN A 87 -1.31 -10.07 6.45
C ASN A 87 -1.33 -9.38 7.82
N ASN A 88 -0.33 -9.69 8.66
CA ASN A 88 -0.17 -9.02 9.95
C ASN A 88 0.15 -7.54 9.79
N ALA A 89 1.09 -7.20 8.89
CA ALA A 89 1.45 -5.82 8.57
C ALA A 89 0.25 -5.01 8.04
N LEU A 90 -0.58 -5.62 7.17
CA LEU A 90 -1.80 -4.99 6.68
C LEU A 90 -2.83 -4.78 7.80
N ALA A 91 -3.04 -5.78 8.65
CA ALA A 91 -3.98 -5.68 9.76
C ALA A 91 -3.57 -4.63 10.82
N ASN A 92 -2.26 -4.39 10.96
CA ASN A 92 -1.71 -3.37 11.87
C ASN A 92 -1.63 -1.97 11.25
N GLY A 93 -1.83 -1.83 9.92
CA GLY A 93 -1.70 -0.56 9.23
C GLY A 93 -0.26 -0.15 8.90
N ASP A 94 0.69 -1.09 8.92
CA ASP A 94 2.08 -0.86 8.50
C ASP A 94 2.19 -0.74 6.97
N ILE A 95 1.27 -1.39 6.25
CA ILE A 95 1.04 -1.30 4.81
C ILE A 95 -0.46 -1.08 4.53
N ASP A 96 -0.79 -0.53 3.35
CA ASP A 96 -2.17 -0.21 2.97
C ASP A 96 -2.84 -1.32 2.18
N LEU A 97 -2.05 -2.06 1.40
CA LEU A 97 -2.50 -3.16 0.53
C LEU A 97 -1.50 -4.32 0.60
N ASN A 98 -1.93 -5.52 0.26
CA ASN A 98 -1.01 -6.59 -0.13
C ASN A 98 -1.48 -7.32 -1.39
N ALA A 99 -0.53 -7.90 -2.14
CA ALA A 99 -0.81 -8.66 -3.36
C ALA A 99 0.21 -9.81 -3.49
N PHE A 100 -0.06 -10.93 -2.84
CA PHE A 100 0.83 -12.09 -2.86
C PHE A 100 0.08 -13.42 -2.77
N GLN A 101 -1.17 -13.41 -2.32
CA GLN A 101 -1.89 -14.60 -1.88
C GLN A 101 -3.12 -14.90 -2.73
N HIS A 102 -3.49 -16.16 -2.79
CA HIS A 102 -4.77 -16.59 -3.35
C HIS A 102 -5.87 -16.60 -2.28
N ARG A 103 -7.13 -16.61 -2.73
CA ARG A 103 -8.30 -16.46 -1.85
C ARG A 103 -8.40 -17.53 -0.76
N ILE A 104 -8.01 -18.77 -1.05
CA ILE A 104 -8.09 -19.86 -0.07
C ILE A 104 -7.10 -19.60 1.08
N TYR A 105 -5.88 -19.14 0.77
CA TYR A 105 -4.90 -18.76 1.78
C TYR A 105 -5.40 -17.58 2.62
N LEU A 106 -5.91 -16.52 1.99
CA LEU A 106 -6.47 -15.37 2.70
C LEU A 106 -7.60 -15.80 3.66
N GLN A 107 -8.53 -16.66 3.21
CA GLN A 107 -9.62 -17.12 4.06
C GLN A 107 -9.09 -17.93 5.25
N ASN A 108 -8.12 -18.81 5.01
CA ASN A 108 -7.48 -19.58 6.09
C ASN A 108 -6.82 -18.66 7.13
N GLU A 109 -6.13 -17.61 6.69
CA GLU A 109 -5.52 -16.62 7.58
C GLU A 109 -6.57 -15.86 8.41
N ILE A 110 -7.67 -15.44 7.76
CA ILE A 110 -8.79 -14.77 8.44
C ILE A 110 -9.41 -15.69 9.50
N ASP A 111 -9.65 -16.95 9.15
CA ASP A 111 -10.29 -17.92 10.05
C ASP A 111 -9.41 -18.25 11.26
N ASN A 112 -8.08 -18.29 11.08
CA ASN A 112 -7.13 -18.63 12.13
C ASN A 112 -6.74 -17.44 13.03
N TYR A 113 -6.62 -16.24 12.45
CA TYR A 113 -6.06 -15.07 13.15
C TYR A 113 -7.08 -13.95 13.37
N GLY A 114 -8.26 -14.02 12.76
CA GLY A 114 -9.31 -13.03 12.93
C GLY A 114 -9.01 -11.69 12.27
N TYR A 115 -8.19 -11.66 11.22
CA TYR A 115 -7.86 -10.42 10.52
C TYR A 115 -9.09 -9.74 9.91
N ALA A 116 -9.25 -8.43 10.14
CA ALA A 116 -10.29 -7.61 9.52
C ALA A 116 -9.85 -7.10 8.15
N ILE A 117 -9.43 -8.00 7.27
CA ILE A 117 -8.98 -7.71 5.90
C ILE A 117 -9.88 -8.42 4.88
N GLN A 118 -9.94 -7.90 3.67
CA GLN A 118 -10.77 -8.47 2.61
C GLN A 118 -10.12 -8.37 1.24
N ASN A 119 -10.50 -9.27 0.32
CA ASN A 119 -10.11 -9.15 -1.07
C ASN A 119 -10.89 -8.03 -1.76
N ILE A 120 -10.21 -7.07 -2.35
CA ILE A 120 -10.79 -5.94 -3.09
C ILE A 120 -10.66 -6.11 -4.61
N GLY A 121 -9.84 -7.05 -5.09
CA GLY A 121 -9.65 -7.30 -6.52
C GLY A 121 -8.70 -8.44 -6.79
N ASN A 122 -8.69 -8.91 -8.03
CA ASN A 122 -7.71 -9.89 -8.51
C ASN A 122 -6.65 -9.14 -9.32
N THR A 123 -5.39 -9.50 -9.15
CA THR A 123 -4.25 -8.85 -9.81
C THR A 123 -3.69 -9.74 -10.93
N PHE A 124 -3.14 -10.89 -10.57
CA PHE A 124 -2.54 -11.83 -11.52
C PHE A 124 -2.79 -13.27 -11.06
N ILE A 125 -2.53 -14.21 -11.95
CA ILE A 125 -2.62 -15.64 -11.67
C ILE A 125 -1.27 -16.29 -11.93
N ILE A 126 -0.82 -17.15 -11.00
CA ILE A 126 0.31 -18.04 -11.19
C ILE A 126 -0.26 -19.45 -11.31
N PRO A 127 -0.18 -20.08 -12.50
CA PRO A 127 -0.66 -21.45 -12.69
C PRO A 127 0.16 -22.43 -11.84
N LEU A 128 -0.51 -23.41 -11.26
CA LEU A 128 0.13 -24.57 -10.67
C LEU A 128 0.30 -25.59 -11.79
N ASN A 129 1.54 -25.78 -12.26
CA ASN A 129 1.86 -26.66 -13.39
C ASN A 129 2.48 -27.97 -12.89
N LEU A 130 2.30 -29.04 -13.69
CA LEU A 130 3.04 -30.28 -13.54
C LEU A 130 4.35 -30.21 -14.31
N TYR A 131 5.42 -30.66 -13.67
CA TYR A 131 6.76 -30.75 -14.25
C TYR A 131 7.27 -32.19 -14.12
N SER A 132 7.88 -32.73 -15.18
CA SER A 132 8.45 -34.07 -15.17
C SER A 132 9.75 -34.11 -15.96
N GLN A 133 10.70 -34.94 -15.49
CA GLN A 133 11.88 -35.35 -16.23
C GLN A 133 11.70 -36.75 -16.84
N LYS A 134 10.56 -37.43 -16.57
CA LYS A 134 10.31 -38.81 -16.99
C LYS A 134 9.30 -38.93 -18.11
N VAL A 135 8.29 -38.08 -18.13
CA VAL A 135 7.19 -38.08 -19.11
C VAL A 135 7.02 -36.70 -19.71
N SER A 136 6.55 -36.63 -20.94
CA SER A 136 6.31 -35.37 -21.67
C SER A 136 4.85 -34.95 -21.62
N SER A 137 3.92 -35.83 -21.26
CA SER A 137 2.50 -35.60 -21.17
C SER A 137 1.90 -36.33 -19.96
N VAL A 138 0.82 -35.81 -19.41
CA VAL A 138 0.04 -36.46 -18.36
C VAL A 138 -0.58 -37.77 -18.84
N ASP A 139 -0.82 -37.94 -20.15
CA ASP A 139 -1.35 -39.16 -20.77
C ASP A 139 -0.37 -40.34 -20.72
N GLU A 140 0.90 -40.07 -20.45
CA GLU A 140 1.95 -41.11 -20.30
C GLU A 140 2.03 -41.64 -18.86
N LEU A 141 1.34 -41.04 -17.90
CA LEU A 141 1.28 -41.50 -16.52
C LEU A 141 0.57 -42.83 -16.42
N LYS A 142 1.06 -43.69 -15.54
CA LYS A 142 0.57 -45.07 -15.32
C LYS A 142 0.21 -45.28 -13.86
N ASP A 143 -0.61 -46.26 -13.61
CA ASP A 143 -0.92 -46.71 -12.26
C ASP A 143 0.38 -47.03 -11.51
N GLY A 144 0.54 -46.44 -10.33
CA GLY A 144 1.73 -46.57 -9.49
C GLY A 144 2.77 -45.49 -9.69
N ASP A 145 2.60 -44.56 -10.65
CA ASP A 145 3.44 -43.38 -10.74
C ASP A 145 3.19 -42.41 -9.55
N VAL A 146 4.28 -41.77 -9.11
CA VAL A 146 4.24 -40.86 -7.95
C VAL A 146 4.32 -39.42 -8.42
N VAL A 147 3.34 -38.64 -8.00
CA VAL A 147 3.25 -37.19 -8.22
C VAL A 147 3.47 -36.47 -6.89
N ALA A 148 4.42 -35.55 -6.83
CA ALA A 148 4.62 -34.67 -5.69
C ALA A 148 3.68 -33.48 -5.80
N ILE A 149 2.97 -33.19 -4.73
CA ILE A 149 2.10 -32.01 -4.60
C ILE A 149 2.50 -31.21 -3.36
N PRO A 150 2.13 -29.90 -3.28
CA PRO A 150 2.30 -29.14 -2.04
C PRO A 150 1.60 -29.83 -0.87
N ASP A 151 2.20 -29.83 0.31
CA ASP A 151 1.65 -30.42 1.53
C ASP A 151 0.87 -29.44 2.40
N ASP A 152 0.87 -28.14 2.06
CA ASP A 152 0.08 -27.15 2.77
C ASP A 152 -1.41 -27.25 2.44
N LEU A 153 -2.25 -26.89 3.42
CA LEU A 153 -3.70 -27.02 3.34
C LEU A 153 -4.35 -26.22 2.20
N THR A 154 -3.69 -25.19 1.72
CA THR A 154 -4.27 -24.24 0.77
C THR A 154 -3.86 -24.51 -0.67
N ASN A 155 -2.62 -24.95 -0.93
CA ASN A 155 -2.13 -25.29 -2.26
C ASN A 155 -2.29 -26.78 -2.60
N GLY A 156 -2.15 -27.68 -1.62
CA GLY A 156 -2.41 -29.10 -1.82
C GLY A 156 -3.84 -29.40 -2.29
N GLY A 157 -4.81 -28.60 -1.81
CA GLY A 157 -6.21 -28.69 -2.28
C GLY A 157 -6.46 -28.10 -3.67
N ARG A 158 -5.47 -27.44 -4.30
CA ARG A 158 -5.53 -26.89 -5.67
C ARG A 158 -4.85 -27.79 -6.70
N ALA A 159 -4.01 -28.70 -6.26
CA ALA A 159 -3.31 -29.70 -7.09
C ALA A 159 -4.22 -30.89 -7.38
#